data_267c088ccf72174e21f0c1f66ed5e3cc
#
_entry.id   267c088ccf72174e21f0c1f66ed5e3cc
#
_cell.length_a   1.000
_cell.length_b   1.000
_cell.length_c   1.000
_cell.angle_alpha   90.00
_cell.angle_beta   90.00
_cell.angle_gamma   90.00
#
_symmetry.space_group_name_H-M   'P 1'
#
loop_
_entity.id
_entity.type
_entity.pdbx_description
1 polymer ?
#
loop_
_entity_poly.entity_id
_entity_poly.type
_entity_poly.pdbx_seq_one_letter_code
_entity_poly.pdbx_strand_id
1 'polypeptide(L)'
;VIMLDGLCPNDNVPEGVSPADPHLCPEEREEQGIGFRAMAALVTDAHGRVEDQGECLLVKNAVRIAVFLVARSSYNGFDKHPQLEGRDTAADCALDMARVKRLDYMAIRERHIADFSAYMRRVDFALGGEKADGLPTDERLARFAQGGRDAGLIELIFQFGRYLMVTASRPGTHAMNLQGIWNDNVRPPWKSDYTVNINTEMN
;
A
#
# COMPACT_ATOMS: atom_id res chain seq x y z
N VAL A 1 -13.82 10.44 -11.80
CA VAL A 1 -13.21 9.28 -11.14
C VAL A 1 -12.19 8.69 -12.08
N ILE A 2 -10.98 8.46 -11.62
CA ILE A 2 -9.95 7.72 -12.34
C ILE A 2 -10.07 6.26 -11.92
N MET A 3 -9.98 5.34 -12.88
CA MET A 3 -10.01 3.90 -12.65
C MET A 3 -8.78 3.24 -13.27
N LEU A 4 -8.23 2.28 -12.55
CA LEU A 4 -7.14 1.42 -13.01
C LEU A 4 -7.56 -0.04 -12.80
N ASP A 5 -7.59 -0.80 -13.87
CA ASP A 5 -7.80 -2.25 -13.84
C ASP A 5 -6.56 -2.96 -14.33
N GLY A 6 -6.25 -4.11 -13.76
CA GLY A 6 -5.12 -4.90 -14.18
C GLY A 6 -5.15 -6.33 -13.67
N LEU A 7 -4.19 -7.08 -14.16
CA LEU A 7 -3.89 -8.44 -13.72
C LEU A 7 -2.47 -8.49 -13.20
N CYS A 8 -2.28 -9.12 -12.06
CA CYS A 8 -0.94 -9.44 -11.58
C CYS A 8 -0.28 -10.44 -12.53
N PRO A 9 1.03 -10.31 -12.79
CA PRO A 9 1.73 -11.28 -13.63
C PRO A 9 1.67 -12.68 -12.99
N ASN A 10 1.54 -13.70 -13.84
CA ASN A 10 1.66 -15.08 -13.40
C ASN A 10 3.14 -15.46 -13.25
N ASP A 11 3.45 -16.30 -12.28
CA ASP A 11 4.81 -16.77 -11.97
C ASP A 11 5.40 -17.72 -13.03
N ASN A 12 4.57 -18.28 -13.88
CA ASN A 12 4.98 -19.19 -14.93
C ASN A 12 5.57 -18.43 -16.12
N VAL A 13 6.86 -18.07 -16.01
CA VAL A 13 7.61 -17.55 -17.16
C VAL A 13 7.97 -18.73 -18.06
N PRO A 14 7.61 -18.70 -19.37
CA PRO A 14 8.04 -19.73 -20.30
C PRO A 14 9.57 -19.85 -20.34
N GLU A 15 10.07 -21.07 -20.53
CA GLU A 15 11.51 -21.31 -20.69
C GLU A 15 12.06 -20.45 -21.84
N GLY A 16 13.17 -19.73 -21.61
CA GLY A 16 13.82 -18.86 -22.60
C GLY A 16 13.34 -17.43 -22.64
N VAL A 17 12.35 -17.05 -21.83
CA VAL A 17 11.92 -15.66 -21.71
C VAL A 17 12.58 -15.00 -20.51
N SER A 18 13.09 -13.79 -20.69
CA SER A 18 13.74 -13.06 -19.60
C SER A 18 12.73 -12.81 -18.46
N PRO A 19 13.05 -13.18 -17.20
CA PRO A 19 12.23 -12.83 -16.05
C PRO A 19 12.07 -11.33 -15.84
N ALA A 20 12.89 -10.53 -16.50
CA ALA A 20 12.89 -9.07 -16.41
C ALA A 20 11.92 -8.40 -17.37
N ASP A 21 11.22 -9.14 -18.24
CA ASP A 21 10.23 -8.54 -19.13
C ASP A 21 8.91 -8.33 -18.38
N PRO A 22 8.55 -7.07 -18.06
CA PRO A 22 7.34 -6.76 -17.30
C PRO A 22 6.04 -6.99 -18.10
N HIS A 23 6.15 -7.24 -19.41
CA HIS A 23 5.00 -7.38 -20.30
C HIS A 23 4.59 -8.83 -20.56
N LEU A 24 5.29 -9.78 -19.94
CA LEU A 24 4.98 -11.18 -20.09
C LEU A 24 3.81 -11.63 -19.19
N CYS A 25 2.62 -11.18 -19.52
CA CYS A 25 1.42 -11.97 -19.30
C CYS A 25 1.19 -12.76 -20.58
N PRO A 26 1.41 -14.08 -20.62
CA PRO A 26 1.05 -14.87 -21.79
C PRO A 26 -0.47 -14.74 -21.99
N GLU A 27 -0.88 -14.16 -23.12
CA GLU A 27 -2.29 -13.90 -23.46
C GLU A 27 -3.14 -15.17 -23.60
N GLU A 28 -2.53 -16.36 -23.53
CA GLU A 28 -3.15 -17.63 -23.90
C GLU A 28 -3.31 -18.65 -22.77
N ARG A 29 -3.15 -18.28 -21.49
CA ARG A 29 -3.32 -19.28 -20.43
C ARG A 29 -4.58 -19.04 -19.61
N GLU A 30 -5.35 -20.13 -19.43
CA GLU A 30 -6.50 -20.21 -18.52
C GLU A 30 -6.16 -19.86 -17.06
N GLU A 31 -4.89 -19.82 -16.71
CA GLU A 31 -4.34 -19.48 -15.39
C GLU A 31 -3.83 -18.04 -15.36
N GLN A 32 -4.74 -17.10 -15.38
CA GLN A 32 -4.40 -15.69 -15.18
C GLN A 32 -4.20 -15.37 -13.70
N GLY A 33 -3.30 -14.41 -13.42
CA GLY A 33 -3.02 -13.98 -12.06
C GLY A 33 -4.20 -13.29 -11.37
N ILE A 34 -3.95 -12.77 -10.17
CA ILE A 34 -4.95 -12.04 -9.40
C ILE A 34 -5.32 -10.73 -10.12
N GLY A 35 -6.60 -10.56 -10.43
CA GLY A 35 -7.12 -9.30 -10.95
C GLY A 35 -7.17 -8.23 -9.86
N PHE A 36 -7.04 -6.97 -10.25
CA PHE A 36 -7.20 -5.86 -9.33
C PHE A 36 -7.90 -4.68 -9.98
N ARG A 37 -8.54 -3.88 -9.15
CA ARG A 37 -9.08 -2.57 -9.51
C ARG A 37 -8.71 -1.55 -8.46
N ALA A 38 -8.30 -0.36 -8.91
CA ALA A 38 -8.17 0.82 -8.08
C ALA A 38 -9.06 1.95 -8.63
N MET A 39 -9.67 2.73 -7.75
CA MET A 39 -10.49 3.88 -8.12
C MET A 39 -10.05 5.08 -7.28
N ALA A 40 -9.81 6.22 -7.95
CA ALA A 40 -9.56 7.49 -7.30
C ALA A 40 -10.67 8.49 -7.61
N ALA A 41 -11.22 9.11 -6.59
CA ALA A 41 -12.20 10.18 -6.72
C ALA A 41 -11.68 11.46 -6.08
N LEU A 42 -11.84 12.58 -6.80
CA LEU A 42 -11.54 13.90 -6.26
C LEU A 42 -12.82 14.55 -5.74
N VAL A 43 -12.71 15.16 -4.58
CA VAL A 43 -13.73 16.01 -3.95
C VAL A 43 -13.10 17.34 -3.62
N THR A 44 -13.77 18.42 -4.00
CA THR A 44 -13.32 19.80 -3.77
C THR A 44 -14.26 20.51 -2.80
N ASP A 45 -13.82 21.65 -2.30
CA ASP A 45 -14.72 22.60 -1.61
C ASP A 45 -15.77 23.20 -2.58
N ALA A 46 -16.68 23.98 -2.05
CA ALA A 46 -17.84 24.53 -2.78
C ALA A 46 -17.50 25.38 -4.02
N HIS A 47 -16.28 25.90 -4.09
CA HIS A 47 -15.82 26.75 -5.21
C HIS A 47 -15.04 25.97 -6.25
N GLY A 48 -14.56 24.77 -5.89
CA GLY A 48 -13.77 23.93 -6.77
C GLY A 48 -14.60 23.27 -7.88
N ARG A 49 -13.98 23.15 -9.04
CA ARG A 49 -14.52 22.41 -10.21
C ARG A 49 -13.53 21.39 -10.68
N VAL A 50 -14.02 20.21 -10.99
CA VAL A 50 -13.22 19.13 -11.58
C VAL A 50 -13.64 18.94 -13.02
N GLU A 51 -12.70 19.10 -13.93
CA GLU A 51 -12.88 18.91 -15.37
C GLU A 51 -12.13 17.65 -15.80
N ASP A 52 -12.81 16.81 -16.56
CA ASP A 52 -12.21 15.62 -17.18
C ASP A 52 -11.57 16.04 -18.51
N GLN A 53 -10.27 15.79 -18.67
CA GLN A 53 -9.51 16.08 -19.89
C GLN A 53 -9.04 14.80 -20.61
N GLY A 54 -9.64 13.65 -20.27
CA GLY A 54 -9.32 12.35 -20.83
C GLY A 54 -8.12 11.70 -20.12
N GLU A 55 -6.95 12.24 -20.24
CA GLU A 55 -5.73 11.70 -19.61
C GLU A 55 -5.50 12.19 -18.15
N CYS A 56 -6.19 13.24 -17.75
CA CYS A 56 -6.08 13.80 -16.40
C CYS A 56 -7.38 14.45 -15.93
N LEU A 57 -7.49 14.66 -14.62
CA LEU A 57 -8.52 15.47 -14.00
C LEU A 57 -7.93 16.83 -13.62
N LEU A 58 -8.45 17.89 -14.22
CA LEU A 58 -8.03 19.25 -13.89
C LEU A 58 -8.94 19.83 -12.81
N VAL A 59 -8.34 20.31 -11.73
CA VAL A 59 -9.06 21.00 -10.64
C VAL A 59 -8.81 22.51 -10.73
N LYS A 60 -9.91 23.28 -10.76
CA LYS A 60 -9.87 24.75 -10.80
C LYS A 60 -10.58 25.34 -9.59
N ASN A 61 -10.09 26.49 -9.14
CA ASN A 61 -10.72 27.34 -8.10
C ASN A 61 -10.99 26.61 -6.77
N ALA A 62 -10.27 25.54 -6.45
CA ALA A 62 -10.38 24.83 -5.19
C ALA A 62 -9.32 25.34 -4.20
N VAL A 63 -9.72 25.59 -2.97
CA VAL A 63 -8.84 25.85 -1.83
C VAL A 63 -8.45 24.51 -1.15
N ARG A 64 -9.36 23.53 -1.22
CA ARG A 64 -9.14 22.19 -0.65
C ARG A 64 -9.52 21.13 -1.65
N ILE A 65 -8.68 20.09 -1.72
CA ILE A 65 -8.90 18.90 -2.55
C ILE A 65 -8.70 17.70 -1.66
N ALA A 66 -9.66 16.78 -1.67
CA ALA A 66 -9.50 15.45 -1.09
C ALA A 66 -9.50 14.41 -2.22
N VAL A 67 -8.53 13.51 -2.17
CA VAL A 67 -8.46 12.36 -3.08
C VAL A 67 -8.81 11.11 -2.27
N PHE A 68 -9.92 10.46 -2.63
CA PHE A 68 -10.30 9.18 -2.07
C PHE A 68 -9.82 8.07 -3.00
N LEU A 69 -9.00 7.18 -2.48
CA LEU A 69 -8.48 6.02 -3.19
C LEU A 69 -9.06 4.75 -2.54
N VAL A 70 -9.63 3.88 -3.37
CA VAL A 70 -10.03 2.52 -2.99
C VAL A 70 -9.40 1.53 -3.95
N ALA A 71 -9.01 0.36 -3.44
CA ALA A 71 -8.45 -0.70 -4.25
C ALA A 71 -8.92 -2.07 -3.75
N ARG A 72 -9.17 -2.98 -4.67
CA ARG A 72 -9.58 -4.36 -4.40
C ARG A 72 -8.90 -5.31 -5.36
N SER A 73 -8.63 -6.51 -4.89
CA SER A 73 -8.14 -7.62 -5.71
C SER A 73 -9.19 -8.71 -5.81
N SER A 74 -9.07 -9.56 -6.83
CA SER A 74 -9.94 -10.74 -7.01
C SER A 74 -9.62 -11.87 -6.05
N TYR A 75 -8.62 -11.74 -5.19
CA TYR A 75 -8.27 -12.74 -4.20
C TYR A 75 -9.46 -13.08 -3.29
N ASN A 76 -9.81 -14.36 -3.21
CA ASN A 76 -10.97 -14.86 -2.45
C ASN A 76 -10.63 -16.04 -1.54
N GLY A 77 -9.36 -16.24 -1.23
CA GLY A 77 -8.86 -17.34 -0.42
C GLY A 77 -7.79 -18.15 -1.16
N PHE A 78 -6.99 -18.88 -0.40
CA PHE A 78 -5.90 -19.69 -0.95
C PHE A 78 -6.39 -20.94 -1.73
N ASP A 79 -7.64 -21.33 -1.49
CA ASP A 79 -8.31 -22.49 -2.08
C ASP A 79 -9.24 -22.13 -3.26
N LYS A 80 -9.24 -20.86 -3.67
CA LYS A 80 -10.09 -20.35 -4.74
C LYS A 80 -9.28 -19.87 -5.94
N HIS A 81 -9.75 -20.22 -7.12
CA HIS A 81 -9.14 -19.73 -8.35
C HIS A 81 -9.47 -18.24 -8.54
N PRO A 82 -8.47 -17.32 -8.62
CA PRO A 82 -8.71 -15.87 -8.55
C PRO A 82 -9.51 -15.30 -9.72
N GLN A 83 -9.59 -16.00 -10.86
CA GLN A 83 -10.36 -15.57 -12.03
C GLN A 83 -11.74 -16.24 -12.11
N LEU A 84 -11.85 -17.51 -11.72
CA LEU A 84 -13.10 -18.28 -11.83
C LEU A 84 -13.99 -18.13 -10.59
N GLU A 85 -13.37 -18.03 -9.41
CA GLU A 85 -14.03 -17.96 -8.11
C GLU A 85 -13.63 -16.69 -7.34
N GLY A 86 -13.02 -15.74 -8.05
CA GLY A 86 -12.52 -14.49 -7.50
C GLY A 86 -13.64 -13.54 -7.08
N ARG A 87 -13.28 -12.54 -6.28
CA ARG A 87 -14.17 -11.45 -5.88
C ARG A 87 -14.44 -10.53 -7.07
N ASP A 88 -15.64 -9.96 -7.13
CA ASP A 88 -15.97 -8.89 -8.07
C ASP A 88 -15.33 -7.57 -7.62
N THR A 89 -14.14 -7.28 -8.16
CA THR A 89 -13.39 -6.07 -7.83
C THR A 89 -14.13 -4.79 -8.21
N ALA A 90 -14.99 -4.85 -9.25
CA ALA A 90 -15.76 -3.69 -9.69
C ALA A 90 -16.87 -3.35 -8.70
N ALA A 91 -17.65 -4.35 -8.28
CA ALA A 91 -18.70 -4.17 -7.29
C ALA A 91 -18.13 -3.76 -5.92
N ASP A 92 -17.05 -4.42 -5.47
CA ASP A 92 -16.39 -4.13 -4.19
C ASP A 92 -15.83 -2.68 -4.16
N CYS A 93 -15.12 -2.25 -5.20
CA CYS A 93 -14.61 -0.88 -5.30
C CYS A 93 -15.72 0.16 -5.39
N ALA A 94 -16.78 -0.10 -6.15
CA ALA A 94 -17.92 0.80 -6.24
C ALA A 94 -18.61 0.98 -4.89
N LEU A 95 -18.79 -0.11 -4.13
CA LEU A 95 -19.36 -0.08 -2.79
C LEU A 95 -18.49 0.71 -1.81
N ASP A 96 -17.19 0.48 -1.81
CA ASP A 96 -16.26 1.19 -0.93
C ASP A 96 -16.17 2.68 -1.29
N MET A 97 -16.13 3.01 -2.58
CA MET A 97 -16.16 4.40 -3.03
C MET A 97 -17.45 5.11 -2.62
N ALA A 98 -18.59 4.44 -2.73
CA ALA A 98 -19.87 4.99 -2.28
C ALA A 98 -19.90 5.22 -0.76
N ARG A 99 -19.25 4.36 0.03
CA ARG A 99 -19.12 4.49 1.49
C ARG A 99 -18.23 5.67 1.87
N VAL A 100 -17.03 5.78 1.29
CA VAL A 100 -16.08 6.85 1.65
C VAL A 100 -16.56 8.22 1.23
N LYS A 101 -17.27 8.34 0.11
CA LYS A 101 -17.87 9.62 -0.35
C LYS A 101 -18.96 10.16 0.56
N ARG A 102 -19.55 9.32 1.42
CA ARG A 102 -20.54 9.75 2.43
C ARG A 102 -19.90 10.28 3.71
N LEU A 103 -18.60 10.07 3.86
CA LEU A 103 -17.87 10.49 5.05
C LEU A 103 -17.14 11.79 4.79
N ASP A 104 -17.13 12.67 5.78
CA ASP A 104 -16.24 13.81 5.82
C ASP A 104 -14.78 13.36 6.02
N TYR A 105 -13.84 14.09 5.42
CA TYR A 105 -12.41 13.83 5.57
C TYR A 105 -11.98 13.76 7.05
N MET A 106 -12.48 14.68 7.87
CA MET A 106 -12.13 14.72 9.29
C MET A 106 -12.62 13.47 10.03
N ALA A 107 -13.81 12.98 9.71
CA ALA A 107 -14.34 11.75 10.28
C ALA A 107 -13.49 10.52 9.89
N ILE A 108 -13.03 10.43 8.64
CA ILE A 108 -12.12 9.38 8.19
C ILE A 108 -10.78 9.47 8.94
N ARG A 109 -10.22 10.68 9.05
CA ARG A 109 -8.96 10.93 9.75
C ARG A 109 -9.03 10.56 11.23
N GLU A 110 -10.09 10.94 11.91
CA GLU A 110 -10.30 10.61 13.33
C GLU A 110 -10.41 9.11 13.56
N ARG A 111 -11.16 8.41 12.72
CA ARG A 111 -11.27 6.95 12.75
C ARG A 111 -9.93 6.27 12.51
N HIS A 112 -9.15 6.74 11.52
CA HIS A 112 -7.81 6.25 11.23
C HIS A 112 -6.87 6.45 12.43
N ILE A 113 -6.86 7.65 13.03
CA ILE A 113 -6.02 7.95 14.20
C ILE A 113 -6.40 7.05 15.38
N ALA A 114 -7.70 6.89 15.65
CA ALA A 114 -8.16 6.04 16.75
C ALA A 114 -7.75 4.58 16.56
N ASP A 115 -8.00 4.02 15.37
CA ASP A 115 -7.66 2.65 15.03
C ASP A 115 -6.14 2.42 15.07
N PHE A 116 -5.36 3.23 14.38
CA PHE A 116 -3.92 3.06 14.30
C PHE A 116 -3.21 3.26 15.65
N SER A 117 -3.65 4.26 16.42
CA SER A 117 -3.12 4.54 17.76
C SER A 117 -3.35 3.40 18.74
N ALA A 118 -4.42 2.60 18.56
CA ALA A 118 -4.67 1.45 19.40
C ALA A 118 -3.56 0.39 19.32
N TYR A 119 -2.82 0.35 18.21
CA TYR A 119 -1.66 -0.52 18.03
C TYR A 119 -0.35 0.19 18.39
N MET A 120 -0.13 1.39 17.87
CA MET A 120 1.16 2.08 18.02
C MET A 120 1.46 2.50 19.46
N ARG A 121 0.44 2.86 20.25
CA ARG A 121 0.61 3.26 21.66
C ARG A 121 0.92 2.12 22.63
N ARG A 122 0.92 0.86 22.16
CA ARG A 122 1.20 -0.31 23.02
C ARG A 122 2.67 -0.42 23.40
N VAL A 123 3.55 0.19 22.61
CA VAL A 123 4.99 0.18 22.85
C VAL A 123 5.50 1.60 22.69
N ASP A 124 6.20 2.05 23.73
CA ASP A 124 7.01 3.25 23.70
C ASP A 124 8.48 2.85 23.77
N PHE A 125 9.30 3.45 22.90
CA PHE A 125 10.73 3.19 22.82
C PHE A 125 11.46 4.52 22.73
N ALA A 126 12.22 4.84 23.77
CA ALA A 126 13.00 6.06 23.86
C ALA A 126 14.43 5.75 24.27
N LEU A 127 15.38 6.33 23.58
CA LEU A 127 16.80 6.27 23.87
C LEU A 127 17.26 7.62 24.42
N GLY A 128 18.10 7.59 25.46
CA GLY A 128 18.82 8.77 25.88
C GLY A 128 19.93 9.12 24.90
N GLY A 129 20.31 10.39 24.83
CA GLY A 129 21.43 10.85 24.04
C GLY A 129 21.09 11.96 23.03
N GLU A 130 22.02 12.21 22.14
CA GLU A 130 21.89 13.24 21.12
C GLU A 130 20.82 12.87 20.09
N LYS A 131 19.98 13.84 19.75
CA LYS A 131 18.93 13.71 18.73
C LYS A 131 19.05 14.85 17.72
N ALA A 132 19.00 14.52 16.45
CA ALA A 132 19.08 15.48 15.35
C ALA A 132 17.69 15.75 14.72
N ASP A 133 16.66 15.88 15.56
CA ASP A 133 15.25 15.95 15.13
C ASP A 133 14.92 17.17 14.25
N GLY A 134 15.79 18.19 14.24
CA GLY A 134 15.65 19.37 13.36
C GLY A 134 16.13 19.18 11.92
N LEU A 135 16.72 18.01 11.60
CA LEU A 135 17.22 17.72 10.25
C LEU A 135 16.29 16.76 9.49
N PRO A 136 16.22 16.90 8.16
CA PRO A 136 15.58 15.91 7.30
C PRO A 136 16.17 14.50 7.48
N THR A 137 15.35 13.47 7.28
CA THR A 137 15.76 12.07 7.56
C THR A 137 16.93 11.60 6.68
N ASP A 138 16.98 12.02 5.44
CA ASP A 138 18.10 11.73 4.51
C ASP A 138 19.43 12.32 4.98
N GLU A 139 19.42 13.55 5.48
CA GLU A 139 20.60 14.18 6.09
C GLU A 139 21.02 13.47 7.39
N ARG A 140 20.07 13.06 8.21
CA ARG A 140 20.32 12.27 9.42
C ARG A 140 20.98 10.94 9.10
N LEU A 141 20.48 10.22 8.08
CA LEU A 141 21.06 8.97 7.60
C LEU A 141 22.49 9.17 7.07
N ALA A 142 22.73 10.21 6.27
CA ALA A 142 24.06 10.52 5.75
C ALA A 142 25.06 10.83 6.87
N ARG A 143 24.67 11.59 7.89
CA ARG A 143 25.50 11.89 9.07
C ARG A 143 25.78 10.65 9.91
N PHE A 144 24.75 9.82 10.12
CA PHE A 144 24.87 8.58 10.87
C PHE A 144 25.85 7.59 10.18
N ALA A 145 25.78 7.47 8.86
CA ALA A 145 26.71 6.66 8.07
C ALA A 145 28.19 7.13 8.17
N GLN A 146 28.40 8.40 8.51
CA GLN A 146 29.75 8.99 8.74
C GLN A 146 30.19 8.88 10.20
N GLY A 147 29.48 8.12 11.02
CA GLY A 147 29.82 7.91 12.44
C GLY A 147 29.18 8.93 13.41
N GLY A 148 28.28 9.77 12.93
CA GLY A 148 27.48 10.66 13.78
C GLY A 148 26.57 9.88 14.73
N ARG A 149 26.23 10.48 15.88
CA ARG A 149 25.29 9.91 16.84
C ARG A 149 23.92 10.53 16.64
N ASP A 150 22.88 9.71 16.63
CA ASP A 150 21.49 10.16 16.56
C ASP A 150 20.56 9.11 17.15
N ALA A 151 20.27 9.23 18.45
CA ALA A 151 19.35 8.34 19.15
C ALA A 151 17.92 8.42 18.58
N GLY A 152 17.49 9.62 18.18
CA GLY A 152 16.19 9.82 17.58
C GLY A 152 16.01 9.11 16.23
N LEU A 153 17.08 8.95 15.43
CA LEU A 153 17.04 8.17 14.20
C LEU A 153 16.81 6.68 14.48
N ILE A 154 17.44 6.14 15.54
CA ILE A 154 17.24 4.75 15.95
C ILE A 154 15.79 4.54 16.44
N GLU A 155 15.26 5.47 17.24
CA GLU A 155 13.86 5.46 17.67
C GLU A 155 12.92 5.50 16.47
N LEU A 156 13.20 6.36 15.49
CA LEU A 156 12.41 6.48 14.25
C LEU A 156 12.40 5.18 13.45
N ILE A 157 13.55 4.53 13.26
CA ILE A 157 13.67 3.26 12.54
C ILE A 157 12.86 2.16 13.24
N PHE A 158 12.95 2.08 14.57
CA PHE A 158 12.15 1.13 15.34
C PHE A 158 10.65 1.35 15.15
N GLN A 159 10.20 2.60 15.29
CA GLN A 159 8.77 2.92 15.10
C GLN A 159 8.32 2.75 13.66
N PHE A 160 9.19 2.98 12.68
CA PHE A 160 8.90 2.76 11.27
C PHE A 160 8.74 1.27 10.96
N GLY A 161 9.59 0.39 11.51
CA GLY A 161 9.40 -1.07 11.41
C GLY A 161 8.05 -1.51 11.98
N ARG A 162 7.66 -1.00 13.14
CA ARG A 162 6.33 -1.26 13.71
C ARG A 162 5.19 -0.74 12.81
N TYR A 163 5.36 0.44 12.21
CA TYR A 163 4.41 0.98 11.25
C TYR A 163 4.22 0.03 10.07
N LEU A 164 5.31 -0.48 9.47
CA LEU A 164 5.24 -1.42 8.35
C LEU A 164 4.51 -2.72 8.73
N MET A 165 4.78 -3.26 9.92
CA MET A 165 4.07 -4.44 10.42
C MET A 165 2.59 -4.18 10.62
N VAL A 166 2.21 -3.10 11.28
CA VAL A 166 0.81 -2.76 11.56
C VAL A 166 0.03 -2.50 10.28
N THR A 167 0.65 -1.91 9.26
CA THR A 167 -0.01 -1.63 7.97
C THR A 167 -0.17 -2.88 7.11
N ALA A 168 0.75 -3.83 7.20
CA ALA A 168 0.77 -5.05 6.40
C ALA A 168 0.05 -6.24 7.04
N SER A 169 -0.26 -6.18 8.35
CA SER A 169 -0.79 -7.32 9.13
C SER A 169 -1.87 -6.83 10.09
N ARG A 170 -3.13 -7.06 9.75
CA ARG A 170 -4.30 -6.62 10.55
C ARG A 170 -5.16 -7.83 10.94
N PRO A 171 -5.88 -7.78 12.07
CA PRO A 171 -6.83 -8.84 12.41
C PRO A 171 -7.82 -9.11 11.27
N GLY A 172 -7.97 -10.36 10.87
CA GLY A 172 -8.84 -10.78 9.76
C GLY A 172 -8.23 -10.64 8.37
N THR A 173 -6.95 -10.26 8.26
CA THR A 173 -6.19 -10.27 7.01
C THR A 173 -5.04 -11.28 7.09
N HIS A 174 -4.28 -11.43 6.00
CA HIS A 174 -3.06 -12.22 6.03
C HIS A 174 -1.99 -11.58 6.92
N ALA A 175 -1.11 -12.39 7.47
CA ALA A 175 0.11 -11.93 8.09
C ALA A 175 1.00 -11.20 7.07
N MET A 176 1.92 -10.38 7.55
CA MET A 176 2.92 -9.74 6.70
C MET A 176 3.77 -10.81 6.01
N ASN A 177 3.89 -10.73 4.70
CA ASN A 177 4.81 -11.55 3.93
C ASN A 177 6.23 -10.96 3.95
N LEU A 178 7.16 -11.56 3.21
CA LEU A 178 8.59 -11.18 3.21
C LEU A 178 8.85 -9.68 3.01
N GLN A 179 8.02 -9.00 2.22
CA GLN A 179 8.21 -7.57 1.88
C GLN A 179 7.05 -6.67 2.31
N GLY A 180 6.07 -7.23 3.00
CA GLY A 180 4.86 -6.49 3.38
C GLY A 180 4.05 -6.05 2.15
N ILE A 181 3.28 -4.98 2.32
CA ILE A 181 2.46 -4.40 1.24
C ILE A 181 3.17 -3.25 0.48
N TRP A 182 4.33 -2.82 0.96
CA TRP A 182 5.07 -1.68 0.42
C TRP A 182 6.17 -2.13 -0.55
N ASN A 183 5.73 -2.70 -1.69
CA ASN A 183 6.61 -3.18 -2.73
C ASN A 183 6.09 -2.71 -4.09
N ASP A 184 6.93 -2.02 -4.83
CA ASP A 184 6.63 -1.47 -6.16
C ASP A 184 7.14 -2.34 -7.32
N ASN A 185 7.80 -3.46 -7.00
CA ASN A 185 8.29 -4.37 -8.04
C ASN A 185 7.16 -5.25 -8.56
N VAL A 186 7.01 -5.31 -9.88
CA VAL A 186 6.10 -6.26 -10.54
C VAL A 186 6.49 -7.71 -10.22
N ARG A 187 7.78 -7.98 -10.08
CA ARG A 187 8.37 -9.25 -9.66
C ARG A 187 9.32 -9.01 -8.49
N PRO A 188 8.80 -9.03 -7.25
CA PRO A 188 9.61 -8.78 -6.08
C PRO A 188 10.65 -9.88 -5.87
N PRO A 189 11.80 -9.55 -5.26
CA PRO A 189 12.76 -10.57 -4.83
C PRO A 189 12.07 -11.65 -3.98
N TRP A 190 12.43 -12.91 -4.23
CA TRP A 190 11.84 -14.07 -3.53
C TRP A 190 10.32 -14.14 -3.63
N LYS A 191 9.73 -13.54 -4.69
CA LYS A 191 8.28 -13.52 -4.96
C LYS A 191 7.43 -12.96 -3.81
N SER A 192 8.05 -12.29 -2.86
CA SER A 192 7.43 -11.84 -1.61
C SER A 192 6.77 -12.97 -0.81
N ASP A 193 7.36 -14.16 -0.80
CA ASP A 193 6.83 -15.36 -0.17
C ASP A 193 6.77 -15.29 1.36
N TYR A 194 6.01 -16.20 1.95
CA TYR A 194 6.07 -16.52 3.39
C TYR A 194 7.19 -17.53 3.64
N THR A 195 8.41 -17.05 3.80
CA THR A 195 9.55 -17.93 4.08
C THR A 195 9.54 -18.32 5.55
N VAL A 196 8.99 -19.50 5.86
CA VAL A 196 8.73 -19.94 7.25
C VAL A 196 9.90 -20.63 7.94
N ASN A 197 11.07 -20.66 7.33
CA ASN A 197 12.27 -21.19 7.98
C ASN A 197 12.97 -20.19 8.90
N ILE A 198 12.78 -18.87 8.67
CA ILE A 198 13.32 -17.79 9.52
C ILE A 198 12.60 -16.46 9.33
N ASN A 199 12.23 -16.07 8.09
CA ASN A 199 11.79 -14.70 7.81
C ASN A 199 10.42 -14.39 8.43
N THR A 200 9.49 -15.34 8.39
CA THR A 200 8.17 -15.17 9.02
C THR A 200 8.27 -15.02 10.54
N GLU A 201 9.20 -15.74 11.17
CA GLU A 201 9.46 -15.64 12.62
C GLU A 201 10.18 -14.33 12.97
N MET A 202 11.00 -13.80 12.06
CA MET A 202 11.73 -12.55 12.28
C MET A 202 10.85 -11.30 12.05
N ASN A 203 9.82 -11.39 11.23
CA ASN A 203 8.85 -10.32 11.06
C ASN A 203 7.91 -10.21 12.26
#